data_436b05fe5578f2976e749f957a6b2578
#
_entry.id   436b05fe5578f2976e749f957a6b2578
#
_cell.length_a   1.000
_cell.length_b   1.000
_cell.length_c   1.000
_cell.angle_alpha   90.00
_cell.angle_beta   90.00
_cell.angle_gamma   90.00
#
_symmetry.space_group_name_H-M   'P 1'
#
loop_
_entity.id
_entity.type
_entity.pdbx_description
1 polymer ?
#
loop_
_entity_poly.entity_id
_entity_poly.type
_entity_poly.pdbx_seq_one_letter_code
_entity_poly.pdbx_strand_id
1 'polypeptide(L)'
;MSVLVAGSALAGQATQKAVAPATAPDGAPASAAATVTLALPKTRALVESYPATGKAPGIVAAIGRGDLPTTYVSAGKLAFDAGSGAADPDTLWRVYSMTKPITAMAAMMLIEQGKLKLDQPISDFLPGFKKMTVLVNPDKDLTTRPATKPITVRELMTHTAGLGYTIVTKGPLLKEYERLGITPFTSDAKTEAQLRQARPKTLQQFADRVATLPLIAEPGTKWSYSIGLDVLGAVIEKASGMPFDAYLQTHIFAPLKMTSTYFTVPQTDAKRLVTGYFLFGANPVPVDPGATSVYLSPPSFPYGGAGLVMSARDYDRFLHMLQNGGELDGVRIMK
;
A
#
# COMPACT_ATOMS: atom_id res chain seq x y z
N MET A 1 1.10 -13.01 8.45
CA MET A 1 0.50 -13.34 7.14
C MET A 1 -0.88 -12.68 7.11
N SER A 2 -0.96 -11.49 6.50
CA SER A 2 -2.25 -10.80 6.33
C SER A 2 -2.90 -11.37 5.07
N VAL A 3 -4.04 -12.02 5.22
CA VAL A 3 -4.78 -12.58 4.08
C VAL A 3 -5.66 -11.46 3.51
N LEU A 4 -5.35 -11.02 2.31
CA LEU A 4 -6.20 -10.14 1.51
C LEU A 4 -7.10 -11.00 0.64
N VAL A 5 -8.40 -10.99 0.86
CA VAL A 5 -9.38 -11.58 -0.06
C VAL A 5 -9.98 -10.45 -0.88
N ALA A 6 -9.51 -10.32 -2.12
CA ALA A 6 -10.16 -9.47 -3.12
C ALA A 6 -11.23 -10.31 -3.84
N GLY A 7 -12.49 -10.05 -3.57
CA GLY A 7 -13.61 -10.65 -4.30
C GLY A 7 -13.96 -9.82 -5.53
N SER A 8 -13.82 -10.40 -6.72
CA SER A 8 -14.28 -9.80 -7.98
C SER A 8 -15.80 -9.91 -8.06
N ALA A 9 -16.50 -8.79 -8.13
CA ALA A 9 -17.93 -8.75 -8.43
C ALA A 9 -18.16 -8.58 -9.94
N LEU A 10 -18.81 -9.56 -10.57
CA LEU A 10 -19.30 -9.50 -11.94
C LEU A 10 -20.46 -8.49 -12.01
N ALA A 11 -20.32 -7.49 -12.88
CA ALA A 11 -21.35 -6.51 -13.17
C ALA A 11 -22.39 -7.11 -14.13
N GLY A 12 -23.62 -7.33 -13.64
CA GLY A 12 -24.78 -7.57 -14.48
C GLY A 12 -25.42 -6.23 -14.88
N GLN A 13 -25.46 -5.94 -16.17
CA GLN A 13 -26.17 -4.77 -16.71
C GLN A 13 -27.68 -4.97 -16.64
N ALA A 14 -28.38 -4.13 -15.87
CA ALA A 14 -29.84 -3.96 -15.96
C ALA A 14 -30.15 -2.57 -16.55
N THR A 15 -30.73 -2.54 -17.71
CA THR A 15 -31.26 -1.34 -18.38
C THR A 15 -32.45 -0.77 -17.62
N GLN A 16 -32.32 0.43 -17.04
CA GLN A 16 -33.45 1.18 -16.51
C GLN A 16 -33.89 2.28 -17.50
N LYS A 17 -35.20 2.27 -17.81
CA LYS A 17 -35.91 3.31 -18.57
C LYS A 17 -35.98 4.60 -17.71
N ALA A 18 -35.65 5.72 -18.33
CA ALA A 18 -35.79 7.04 -17.73
C ALA A 18 -37.28 7.42 -17.55
N VAL A 19 -37.66 7.82 -16.35
CA VAL A 19 -38.92 8.50 -16.01
C VAL A 19 -38.61 9.95 -15.66
N ALA A 20 -39.36 10.88 -16.27
CA ALA A 20 -39.20 12.32 -16.08
C ALA A 20 -39.53 12.77 -14.62
N PRO A 21 -38.96 13.85 -14.12
CA PRO A 21 -39.17 14.27 -12.72
C PRO A 21 -40.51 14.97 -12.56
N ALA A 22 -41.27 14.55 -11.54
CA ALA A 22 -42.44 15.28 -11.02
C ALA A 22 -41.96 16.35 -10.02
N THR A 23 -42.48 17.57 -10.15
CA THR A 23 -42.26 18.71 -9.24
C THR A 23 -42.83 18.38 -7.85
N ALA A 24 -41.98 18.49 -6.82
CA ALA A 24 -42.37 18.34 -5.40
C ALA A 24 -42.89 19.67 -4.82
N PRO A 25 -43.85 19.65 -3.89
CA PRO A 25 -44.28 20.84 -3.16
C PRO A 25 -43.33 21.19 -2.01
N ASP A 26 -43.14 22.49 -1.84
CA ASP A 26 -42.35 23.10 -0.74
C ASP A 26 -42.90 22.76 0.64
N GLY A 27 -41.99 22.43 1.58
CA GLY A 27 -42.24 22.55 3.00
C GLY A 27 -42.44 21.29 3.85
N ALA A 28 -41.54 20.30 3.72
CA ALA A 28 -41.41 19.27 4.76
C ALA A 28 -40.01 19.37 5.41
N PRO A 29 -39.88 19.25 6.77
CA PRO A 29 -38.57 19.22 7.42
C PRO A 29 -37.78 18.02 6.92
N ALA A 30 -36.49 18.23 6.59
CA ALA A 30 -35.60 17.17 6.13
C ALA A 30 -35.63 16.02 7.16
N SER A 31 -36.32 14.93 6.80
CA SER A 31 -36.27 13.67 7.52
C SER A 31 -34.78 13.24 7.57
N ALA A 32 -34.25 13.07 8.79
CA ALA A 32 -32.94 12.46 8.97
C ALA A 32 -32.94 11.12 8.20
N ALA A 33 -32.24 11.09 7.08
CA ALA A 33 -32.12 9.89 6.27
C ALA A 33 -31.60 8.77 7.18
N ALA A 34 -32.44 7.76 7.45
CA ALA A 34 -32.04 6.61 8.23
C ALA A 34 -30.78 6.01 7.59
N THR A 35 -29.68 6.00 8.33
CA THR A 35 -28.40 5.45 7.85
C THR A 35 -28.61 3.97 7.60
N VAL A 36 -28.81 3.58 6.34
CA VAL A 36 -28.97 2.19 5.94
C VAL A 36 -27.64 1.49 6.11
N THR A 37 -27.47 0.79 7.21
CA THR A 37 -26.29 -0.06 7.47
C THR A 37 -26.55 -1.45 6.91
N LEU A 38 -25.59 -2.03 6.18
CA LEU A 38 -25.67 -3.39 5.67
C LEU A 38 -25.69 -4.40 6.83
N ALA A 39 -26.65 -5.31 6.87
CA ALA A 39 -26.79 -6.27 7.97
C ALA A 39 -25.62 -7.28 8.10
N LEU A 40 -25.00 -7.69 6.99
CA LEU A 40 -23.80 -8.53 6.85
C LEU A 40 -23.61 -9.63 7.93
N PRO A 41 -24.60 -10.49 8.24
CA PRO A 41 -24.51 -11.43 9.36
C PRO A 41 -23.37 -12.45 9.22
N LYS A 42 -23.11 -12.93 8.00
CA LYS A 42 -22.01 -13.87 7.75
C LYS A 42 -20.64 -13.22 7.92
N THR A 43 -20.47 -11.98 7.46
CA THR A 43 -19.23 -11.21 7.62
C THR A 43 -18.97 -10.94 9.10
N ARG A 44 -20.01 -10.54 9.84
CA ARG A 44 -19.94 -10.30 11.29
C ARG A 44 -19.49 -11.57 12.02
N ALA A 45 -20.18 -12.68 11.80
CA ALA A 45 -19.85 -13.96 12.42
C ALA A 45 -18.39 -14.40 12.09
N LEU A 46 -17.93 -14.19 10.85
CA LEU A 46 -16.57 -14.49 10.46
C LEU A 46 -15.56 -13.59 11.20
N VAL A 47 -15.76 -12.27 11.21
CA VAL A 47 -14.88 -11.30 11.87
C VAL A 47 -14.78 -11.60 13.37
N GLU A 48 -15.90 -11.91 14.03
CA GLU A 48 -15.96 -12.26 15.46
C GLU A 48 -15.27 -13.60 15.77
N SER A 49 -15.30 -14.55 14.84
CA SER A 49 -14.73 -15.88 15.04
C SER A 49 -13.19 -15.90 15.20
N TYR A 50 -12.48 -14.97 14.57
CA TYR A 50 -11.01 -14.96 14.59
C TYR A 50 -10.44 -14.60 15.97
N PRO A 51 -10.87 -13.49 16.61
CA PRO A 51 -10.46 -13.21 17.98
C PRO A 51 -10.95 -14.26 18.98
N ALA A 52 -12.19 -14.74 18.81
CA ALA A 52 -12.76 -15.76 19.69
C ALA A 52 -11.98 -17.10 19.68
N THR A 53 -11.35 -17.42 18.55
CA THR A 53 -10.54 -18.65 18.39
C THR A 53 -9.04 -18.40 18.52
N GLY A 54 -8.60 -17.20 18.89
CA GLY A 54 -7.18 -16.85 19.06
C GLY A 54 -6.38 -16.79 17.75
N LYS A 55 -7.03 -16.75 16.59
CA LYS A 55 -6.35 -16.68 15.28
C LYS A 55 -5.80 -15.29 14.95
N ALA A 56 -6.43 -14.25 15.46
CA ALA A 56 -5.96 -12.88 15.38
C ALA A 56 -6.39 -12.13 16.63
N PRO A 57 -5.64 -11.14 17.13
CA PRO A 57 -6.05 -10.36 18.29
C PRO A 57 -7.29 -9.50 17.98
N GLY A 58 -7.37 -8.95 16.78
CA GLY A 58 -8.48 -8.15 16.31
C GLY A 58 -8.58 -8.11 14.80
N ILE A 59 -9.75 -7.74 14.31
CA ILE A 59 -10.04 -7.56 12.87
C ILE A 59 -10.96 -6.35 12.70
N VAL A 60 -10.73 -5.59 11.64
CA VAL A 60 -11.66 -4.57 11.14
C VAL A 60 -11.92 -4.84 9.66
N ALA A 61 -13.19 -4.94 9.30
CA ALA A 61 -13.65 -5.01 7.92
C ALA A 61 -14.46 -3.75 7.59
N ALA A 62 -14.18 -3.13 6.44
CA ALA A 62 -14.92 -2.01 5.89
C ALA A 62 -15.59 -2.45 4.58
N ILE A 63 -16.90 -2.31 4.48
CA ILE A 63 -17.70 -2.72 3.32
C ILE A 63 -18.49 -1.52 2.81
N GLY A 64 -18.04 -0.94 1.70
CA GLY A 64 -18.74 0.09 0.93
C GLY A 64 -19.60 -0.52 -0.18
N ARG A 65 -20.72 0.12 -0.51
CA ARG A 65 -21.57 -0.26 -1.64
C ARG A 65 -22.26 0.97 -2.24
N GLY A 66 -21.84 1.37 -3.42
CA GLY A 66 -22.38 2.56 -4.09
C GLY A 66 -22.26 3.79 -3.18
N ASP A 67 -23.29 4.60 -3.12
CA ASP A 67 -23.34 5.81 -2.30
C ASP A 67 -23.75 5.57 -0.84
N LEU A 68 -23.93 4.31 -0.45
CA LEU A 68 -24.28 3.98 0.94
C LEU A 68 -23.08 4.23 1.88
N PRO A 69 -23.34 4.67 3.11
CA PRO A 69 -22.31 4.76 4.13
C PRO A 69 -21.61 3.42 4.33
N THR A 70 -20.28 3.46 4.49
CA THR A 70 -19.49 2.25 4.75
C THR A 70 -19.94 1.57 6.04
N THR A 71 -20.21 0.28 5.96
CA THR A 71 -20.45 -0.56 7.12
C THR A 71 -19.13 -1.11 7.66
N TYR A 72 -18.77 -0.72 8.87
CA TYR A 72 -17.62 -1.27 9.58
C TYR A 72 -18.04 -2.42 10.48
N VAL A 73 -17.29 -3.51 10.42
CA VAL A 73 -17.42 -4.66 11.32
C VAL A 73 -16.10 -4.87 12.01
N SER A 74 -16.07 -4.68 13.33
CA SER A 74 -14.86 -4.79 14.15
C SER A 74 -15.06 -5.81 15.24
N ALA A 75 -14.01 -6.58 15.56
CA ALA A 75 -13.99 -7.50 16.68
C ALA A 75 -12.58 -7.63 17.26
N GLY A 76 -12.48 -7.98 18.54
CA GLY A 76 -11.22 -8.20 19.23
C GLY A 76 -10.51 -6.93 19.68
N LYS A 77 -9.18 -7.01 19.79
CA LYS A 77 -8.32 -6.03 20.43
C LYS A 77 -7.11 -5.67 19.59
N LEU A 78 -6.34 -4.67 20.00
CA LEU A 78 -5.08 -4.25 19.35
C LEU A 78 -3.94 -5.27 19.53
N ALA A 79 -4.03 -6.09 20.56
CA ALA A 79 -3.07 -7.16 20.87
C ALA A 79 -3.78 -8.31 21.61
N PHE A 80 -3.10 -9.46 21.77
CA PHE A 80 -3.62 -10.58 22.57
C PHE A 80 -3.63 -10.29 24.07
N ASP A 81 -2.94 -9.23 24.53
CA ASP A 81 -2.88 -8.86 25.94
C ASP A 81 -4.25 -8.45 26.48
N ALA A 82 -4.55 -8.88 27.72
CA ALA A 82 -5.85 -8.63 28.35
C ALA A 82 -6.19 -7.14 28.48
N GLY A 83 -5.18 -6.30 28.75
CA GLY A 83 -5.32 -4.83 28.90
C GLY A 83 -5.34 -4.05 27.59
N SER A 84 -5.23 -4.72 26.45
CA SER A 84 -5.22 -4.07 25.14
C SER A 84 -6.59 -3.48 24.79
N GLY A 85 -6.61 -2.28 24.16
CA GLY A 85 -7.81 -1.61 23.69
C GLY A 85 -8.57 -2.41 22.62
N ALA A 86 -9.86 -2.10 22.43
CA ALA A 86 -10.67 -2.70 21.38
C ALA A 86 -10.19 -2.26 19.98
N ALA A 87 -10.28 -3.16 19.01
CA ALA A 87 -10.09 -2.82 17.60
C ALA A 87 -11.35 -2.13 17.04
N ASP A 88 -11.15 -1.02 16.34
CA ASP A 88 -12.20 -0.18 15.76
C ASP A 88 -11.78 0.33 14.36
N PRO A 89 -12.64 1.06 13.61
CA PRO A 89 -12.31 1.60 12.31
C PRO A 89 -11.13 2.58 12.28
N ASP A 90 -10.81 3.18 13.42
CA ASP A 90 -9.72 4.16 13.56
C ASP A 90 -8.42 3.53 14.08
N THR A 91 -8.43 2.24 14.38
CA THR A 91 -7.24 1.44 14.73
C THR A 91 -6.20 1.51 13.63
N LEU A 92 -4.92 1.68 14.02
CA LEU A 92 -3.80 1.79 13.10
C LEU A 92 -3.21 0.42 12.77
N TRP A 93 -3.13 0.13 11.47
CA TRP A 93 -2.63 -1.13 10.93
C TRP A 93 -1.41 -0.89 10.04
N ARG A 94 -0.41 -1.76 10.12
CA ARG A 94 0.66 -1.82 9.12
C ARG A 94 0.06 -2.38 7.84
N VAL A 95 -0.20 -1.52 6.85
CA VAL A 95 -0.92 -1.93 5.64
C VAL A 95 -0.02 -2.54 4.57
N TYR A 96 1.30 -2.53 4.81
CA TYR A 96 2.29 -3.14 3.91
C TYR A 96 1.97 -2.87 2.43
N SER A 97 1.75 -3.91 1.64
CA SER A 97 1.55 -3.80 0.19
C SER A 97 0.28 -3.08 -0.24
N MET A 98 -0.64 -2.77 0.67
CA MET A 98 -1.74 -1.83 0.39
C MET A 98 -1.23 -0.38 0.18
N THR A 99 0.04 -0.09 0.47
CA THR A 99 0.74 1.14 0.07
C THR A 99 0.82 1.28 -1.46
N LYS A 100 0.98 0.19 -2.20
CA LYS A 100 1.24 0.18 -3.64
C LYS A 100 0.18 0.89 -4.49
N PRO A 101 -1.12 0.68 -4.27
CA PRO A 101 -2.16 1.40 -5.01
C PRO A 101 -2.06 2.92 -4.84
N ILE A 102 -1.69 3.40 -3.65
CA ILE A 102 -1.52 4.82 -3.35
C ILE A 102 -0.31 5.38 -4.11
N THR A 103 0.82 4.66 -4.11
CA THR A 103 2.02 5.02 -4.88
C THR A 103 1.73 5.05 -6.38
N ALA A 104 1.00 4.04 -6.90
CA ALA A 104 0.60 4.00 -8.30
C ALA A 104 -0.32 5.17 -8.66
N MET A 105 -1.29 5.49 -7.78
CA MET A 105 -2.16 6.65 -7.94
C MET A 105 -1.37 7.96 -8.04
N ALA A 106 -0.37 8.17 -7.18
CA ALA A 106 0.49 9.34 -7.23
C ALA A 106 1.21 9.49 -8.59
N ALA A 107 1.70 8.37 -9.17
CA ALA A 107 2.28 8.37 -10.50
C ALA A 107 1.23 8.69 -11.58
N MET A 108 0.01 8.13 -11.48
CA MET A 108 -1.07 8.42 -12.41
C MET A 108 -1.49 9.90 -12.39
N MET A 109 -1.50 10.54 -11.21
CA MET A 109 -1.73 11.99 -11.10
C MET A 109 -0.66 12.80 -11.83
N LEU A 110 0.61 12.40 -11.75
CA LEU A 110 1.70 13.05 -12.50
C LEU A 110 1.58 12.81 -14.01
N ILE A 111 1.04 11.65 -14.42
CA ILE A 111 0.75 11.36 -15.83
C ILE A 111 -0.38 12.25 -16.33
N GLU A 112 -1.46 12.42 -15.58
CA GLU A 112 -2.55 13.35 -15.92
C GLU A 112 -2.06 14.79 -16.04
N GLN A 113 -1.12 15.21 -15.18
CA GLN A 113 -0.46 16.53 -15.24
C GLN A 113 0.55 16.67 -16.40
N GLY A 114 0.80 15.62 -17.18
CA GLY A 114 1.79 15.60 -18.26
C GLY A 114 3.26 15.59 -17.80
N LYS A 115 3.52 15.41 -16.50
CA LYS A 115 4.88 15.33 -15.93
C LYS A 115 5.52 13.95 -16.06
N LEU A 116 4.71 12.92 -16.27
CA LEU A 116 5.11 11.55 -16.55
C LEU A 116 4.35 11.02 -17.78
N LYS A 117 4.87 9.95 -18.40
CA LYS A 117 4.12 9.13 -19.37
C LYS A 117 4.23 7.66 -18.97
N LEU A 118 3.17 6.87 -19.21
CA LEU A 118 3.15 5.44 -18.87
C LEU A 118 4.32 4.67 -19.46
N ASP A 119 4.62 4.88 -20.72
CA ASP A 119 5.67 4.16 -21.45
C ASP A 119 6.99 4.95 -21.53
N GLN A 120 7.15 5.99 -20.68
CA GLN A 120 8.39 6.73 -20.57
C GLN A 120 9.44 5.86 -19.86
N PRO A 121 10.67 5.80 -20.41
CA PRO A 121 11.80 5.16 -19.74
C PRO A 121 12.08 5.80 -18.39
N ILE A 122 12.19 5.00 -17.33
CA ILE A 122 12.53 5.53 -16.00
C ILE A 122 13.94 6.11 -15.95
N SER A 123 14.80 5.75 -16.88
CA SER A 123 16.14 6.31 -17.03
C SER A 123 16.16 7.81 -17.33
N ASP A 124 15.04 8.40 -17.75
CA ASP A 124 14.92 9.85 -17.93
C ASP A 124 14.95 10.59 -16.57
N PHE A 125 14.52 9.92 -15.50
CA PHE A 125 14.50 10.42 -14.12
C PHE A 125 15.63 9.84 -13.27
N LEU A 126 16.00 8.59 -13.52
CA LEU A 126 16.98 7.79 -12.79
C LEU A 126 18.05 7.26 -13.76
N PRO A 127 19.06 8.05 -14.10
CA PRO A 127 20.03 7.72 -15.15
C PRO A 127 20.76 6.39 -14.97
N GLY A 128 20.90 5.89 -13.74
CA GLY A 128 21.48 4.59 -13.43
C GLY A 128 20.78 3.42 -14.13
N PHE A 129 19.50 3.55 -14.47
CA PHE A 129 18.73 2.52 -15.19
C PHE A 129 18.89 2.54 -16.70
N LYS A 130 19.79 3.36 -17.25
CA LYS A 130 19.97 3.48 -18.72
C LYS A 130 20.58 2.23 -19.36
N LYS A 131 21.44 1.52 -18.62
CA LYS A 131 22.20 0.37 -19.16
C LYS A 131 21.99 -0.85 -18.25
N MET A 132 20.74 -1.32 -18.16
CA MET A 132 20.42 -2.51 -17.36
C MET A 132 20.94 -3.78 -18.02
N THR A 133 21.19 -4.78 -17.20
CA THR A 133 21.51 -6.15 -17.62
C THR A 133 20.46 -7.12 -17.12
N VAL A 134 20.35 -8.28 -17.78
CA VAL A 134 19.42 -9.35 -17.43
C VAL A 134 20.19 -10.61 -17.15
N LEU A 135 19.84 -11.34 -16.10
CA LEU A 135 20.40 -12.64 -15.76
C LEU A 135 20.14 -13.65 -16.86
N VAL A 136 21.18 -14.41 -17.25
CA VAL A 136 21.04 -15.51 -18.22
C VAL A 136 20.39 -16.72 -17.53
N ASN A 137 20.82 -17.03 -16.32
CA ASN A 137 20.31 -18.12 -15.50
C ASN A 137 20.05 -17.65 -14.06
N PRO A 138 18.89 -17.03 -13.75
CA PRO A 138 18.61 -16.37 -12.47
C PRO A 138 18.82 -17.29 -11.24
N ASP A 139 18.61 -18.59 -11.38
CA ASP A 139 18.70 -19.55 -10.29
C ASP A 139 20.12 -20.09 -10.04
N LYS A 140 21.07 -19.85 -10.97
CA LYS A 140 22.42 -20.42 -10.90
C LYS A 140 23.49 -19.44 -10.49
N ASP A 141 23.62 -18.36 -11.23
CA ASP A 141 24.73 -17.41 -11.10
C ASP A 141 24.32 -15.98 -11.46
N LEU A 142 25.27 -15.07 -11.43
CA LEU A 142 25.09 -13.67 -11.81
C LEU A 142 25.58 -13.35 -13.24
N THR A 143 25.70 -14.36 -14.10
CA THR A 143 26.03 -14.16 -15.51
C THR A 143 24.91 -13.37 -16.19
N THR A 144 25.29 -12.27 -16.86
CA THR A 144 24.34 -11.33 -17.45
C THR A 144 24.58 -11.11 -18.94
N ARG A 145 23.55 -10.60 -19.58
CA ARG A 145 23.59 -9.98 -20.91
C ARG A 145 22.95 -8.60 -20.84
N PRO A 146 23.22 -7.69 -21.78
CA PRO A 146 22.49 -6.42 -21.85
C PRO A 146 20.98 -6.62 -21.97
N ALA A 147 20.18 -5.78 -21.30
CA ALA A 147 18.75 -5.68 -21.54
C ALA A 147 18.50 -5.11 -22.95
N THR A 148 17.46 -5.60 -23.62
CA THR A 148 17.15 -5.21 -25.01
C THR A 148 16.31 -3.95 -25.10
N LYS A 149 15.68 -3.54 -23.99
CA LYS A 149 14.84 -2.34 -23.88
C LYS A 149 14.89 -1.74 -22.48
N PRO A 150 14.60 -0.44 -22.35
CA PRO A 150 14.56 0.21 -21.05
C PRO A 150 13.34 -0.23 -20.22
N ILE A 151 13.45 -0.07 -18.91
CA ILE A 151 12.31 -0.17 -18.00
C ILE A 151 11.43 1.08 -18.16
N THR A 152 10.11 0.92 -18.18
CA THR A 152 9.13 2.00 -18.25
C THR A 152 8.39 2.21 -16.91
N VAL A 153 7.74 3.37 -16.76
CA VAL A 153 6.88 3.69 -15.63
C VAL A 153 5.75 2.64 -15.48
N ARG A 154 5.13 2.24 -16.60
CA ARG A 154 4.11 1.18 -16.64
C ARG A 154 4.63 -0.12 -16.02
N GLU A 155 5.81 -0.55 -16.42
CA GLU A 155 6.39 -1.82 -15.98
C GLU A 155 6.72 -1.84 -14.48
N LEU A 156 7.07 -0.68 -13.88
CA LEU A 156 7.18 -0.57 -12.41
C LEU A 156 5.83 -0.82 -11.72
N MET A 157 4.76 -0.18 -12.21
CA MET A 157 3.42 -0.30 -11.62
C MET A 157 2.79 -1.68 -11.79
N THR A 158 3.14 -2.40 -12.85
CA THR A 158 2.53 -3.70 -13.18
C THR A 158 3.39 -4.91 -12.78
N HIS A 159 4.50 -4.70 -12.08
CA HIS A 159 5.46 -5.76 -11.73
C HIS A 159 6.03 -6.53 -12.93
N THR A 160 6.22 -5.84 -14.06
CA THR A 160 6.80 -6.43 -15.28
C THR A 160 8.16 -5.83 -15.65
N ALA A 161 8.74 -4.99 -14.78
CA ALA A 161 10.04 -4.36 -14.99
C ALA A 161 11.23 -5.32 -14.98
N GLY A 162 11.03 -6.58 -14.60
CA GLY A 162 12.12 -7.54 -14.41
C GLY A 162 12.91 -7.37 -13.11
N LEU A 163 12.47 -6.51 -12.19
CA LEU A 163 13.07 -6.33 -10.88
C LEU A 163 12.75 -7.50 -9.95
N GLY A 164 13.67 -7.84 -9.05
CA GLY A 164 13.44 -8.81 -7.99
C GLY A 164 12.79 -8.20 -6.73
N TYR A 165 12.66 -9.03 -5.71
CA TYR A 165 12.25 -8.66 -4.35
C TYR A 165 12.75 -9.70 -3.36
N THR A 166 13.33 -9.29 -2.24
CA THR A 166 13.92 -10.22 -1.26
C THR A 166 12.94 -11.27 -0.72
N ILE A 167 11.63 -10.99 -0.76
CA ILE A 167 10.60 -11.92 -0.30
C ILE A 167 10.22 -13.01 -1.32
N VAL A 168 10.65 -12.89 -2.59
CA VAL A 168 10.34 -13.87 -3.65
C VAL A 168 11.56 -14.27 -4.46
N THR A 169 12.61 -13.44 -4.51
CA THR A 169 13.87 -13.72 -5.22
C THR A 169 14.67 -14.77 -4.45
N LYS A 170 15.36 -15.65 -5.17
CA LYS A 170 16.20 -16.71 -4.63
C LYS A 170 17.61 -16.64 -5.22
N GLY A 171 18.49 -17.52 -4.73
CA GLY A 171 19.82 -17.72 -5.30
C GLY A 171 20.78 -16.53 -5.10
N PRO A 172 21.76 -16.38 -6.00
CA PRO A 172 22.84 -15.40 -5.85
C PRO A 172 22.35 -13.95 -5.84
N LEU A 173 21.29 -13.62 -6.60
CA LEU A 173 20.73 -12.27 -6.65
C LEU A 173 20.14 -11.84 -5.29
N LEU A 174 19.50 -12.76 -4.56
CA LEU A 174 19.00 -12.44 -3.21
C LEU A 174 20.13 -11.95 -2.29
N LYS A 175 21.29 -12.60 -2.31
CA LYS A 175 22.46 -12.21 -1.51
C LYS A 175 22.95 -10.80 -1.86
N GLU A 176 22.89 -10.41 -3.14
CA GLU A 176 23.24 -9.05 -3.55
C GLU A 176 22.22 -8.01 -3.07
N TYR A 177 20.92 -8.31 -3.11
CA TYR A 177 19.89 -7.45 -2.53
C TYR A 177 20.16 -7.22 -1.02
N GLU A 178 20.41 -8.30 -0.28
CA GLU A 178 20.74 -8.25 1.14
C GLU A 178 22.02 -7.46 1.42
N ARG A 179 23.10 -7.73 0.67
CA ARG A 179 24.38 -7.04 0.79
C ARG A 179 24.27 -5.54 0.57
N LEU A 180 23.42 -5.11 -0.38
CA LEU A 180 23.19 -3.70 -0.69
C LEU A 180 22.12 -3.05 0.21
N GLY A 181 21.56 -3.78 1.18
CA GLY A 181 20.49 -3.29 2.04
C GLY A 181 19.18 -3.00 1.30
N ILE A 182 18.95 -3.63 0.14
CA ILE A 182 17.72 -3.55 -0.63
C ILE A 182 16.73 -4.57 -0.04
N THR A 183 16.31 -4.33 1.18
CA THR A 183 15.40 -5.22 1.91
C THR A 183 14.10 -4.48 2.20
N PRO A 184 12.95 -5.17 2.21
CA PRO A 184 11.71 -4.55 2.62
C PRO A 184 11.83 -4.04 4.06
N PHE A 185 10.98 -3.08 4.40
CA PHE A 185 10.87 -2.58 5.75
C PHE A 185 10.49 -3.73 6.70
N THR A 186 11.18 -3.87 7.84
CA THR A 186 10.87 -4.92 8.82
C THR A 186 9.98 -4.38 9.94
N SER A 187 9.18 -5.24 10.52
CA SER A 187 8.39 -4.96 11.71
C SER A 187 8.99 -5.56 12.99
N ASP A 188 10.27 -5.93 12.97
CA ASP A 188 11.00 -6.40 14.14
C ASP A 188 12.07 -5.38 14.51
N ALA A 189 11.97 -4.75 15.68
CA ALA A 189 12.84 -3.68 16.13
C ALA A 189 14.33 -4.08 16.18
N LYS A 190 14.63 -5.32 16.57
CA LYS A 190 16.02 -5.81 16.63
C LYS A 190 16.62 -5.97 15.24
N THR A 191 15.88 -6.63 14.35
CA THR A 191 16.28 -6.83 12.96
C THR A 191 16.34 -5.49 12.21
N GLU A 192 15.40 -4.58 12.47
CA GLU A 192 15.41 -3.23 11.89
C GLU A 192 16.68 -2.46 12.26
N ALA A 193 17.06 -2.46 13.52
CA ALA A 193 18.28 -1.77 13.98
C ALA A 193 19.54 -2.31 13.28
N GLN A 194 19.62 -3.60 13.03
CA GLN A 194 20.74 -4.23 12.32
C GLN A 194 20.74 -3.89 10.82
N LEU A 195 19.60 -4.07 10.16
CA LEU A 195 19.46 -3.84 8.70
C LEU A 195 19.59 -2.37 8.34
N ARG A 196 19.19 -1.45 9.23
CA ARG A 196 19.21 -0.02 8.99
C ARG A 196 20.62 0.51 8.69
N GLN A 197 21.66 -0.11 9.22
CA GLN A 197 23.05 0.28 8.94
C GLN A 197 23.43 0.07 7.47
N ALA A 198 22.96 -1.01 6.87
CA ALA A 198 23.22 -1.35 5.47
C ALA A 198 22.25 -0.67 4.49
N ARG A 199 21.08 -0.24 4.95
CA ARG A 199 20.04 0.34 4.08
C ARG A 199 20.45 1.68 3.47
N PRO A 200 19.99 1.96 2.23
CA PRO A 200 20.03 3.31 1.66
C PRO A 200 19.30 4.30 2.58
N LYS A 201 19.76 5.52 2.63
CA LYS A 201 19.18 6.57 3.48
C LYS A 201 18.17 7.46 2.75
N THR A 202 18.06 7.33 1.43
CA THR A 202 17.14 8.09 0.59
C THR A 202 16.61 7.19 -0.53
N LEU A 203 15.46 7.55 -1.11
CA LEU A 203 14.92 6.88 -2.29
C LEU A 203 15.89 6.95 -3.48
N GLN A 204 16.63 8.06 -3.65
CA GLN A 204 17.66 8.16 -4.68
C GLN A 204 18.75 7.11 -4.46
N GLN A 205 19.33 7.01 -3.24
CA GLN A 205 20.35 6.00 -2.95
C GLN A 205 19.81 4.56 -3.12
N PHE A 206 18.55 4.34 -2.79
CA PHE A 206 17.89 3.06 -3.01
C PHE A 206 17.84 2.74 -4.52
N ALA A 207 17.33 3.66 -5.33
CA ALA A 207 17.24 3.50 -6.77
C ALA A 207 18.62 3.30 -7.41
N ASP A 208 19.65 4.06 -6.99
CA ASP A 208 21.02 3.93 -7.47
C ASP A 208 21.59 2.54 -7.18
N ARG A 209 21.36 1.99 -5.98
CA ARG A 209 21.80 0.63 -5.64
C ARG A 209 21.05 -0.43 -6.44
N VAL A 210 19.74 -0.28 -6.61
CA VAL A 210 18.93 -1.19 -7.45
C VAL A 210 19.44 -1.20 -8.88
N ALA A 211 19.81 -0.06 -9.43
CA ALA A 211 20.31 0.08 -10.79
C ALA A 211 21.66 -0.63 -11.04
N THR A 212 22.41 -1.00 -9.99
CA THR A 212 23.64 -1.80 -10.11
C THR A 212 23.39 -3.29 -10.25
N LEU A 213 22.16 -3.75 -10.01
CA LEU A 213 21.80 -5.16 -10.00
C LEU A 213 21.14 -5.59 -11.31
N PRO A 214 21.36 -6.83 -11.75
CA PRO A 214 20.71 -7.35 -12.93
C PRO A 214 19.22 -7.61 -12.71
N LEU A 215 18.46 -7.55 -13.79
CA LEU A 215 17.08 -7.94 -13.85
C LEU A 215 16.93 -9.47 -13.87
N ILE A 216 15.83 -9.99 -13.35
CA ILE A 216 15.49 -11.43 -13.39
C ILE A 216 14.85 -11.84 -14.72
N ALA A 217 14.37 -10.88 -15.51
CA ALA A 217 13.76 -11.06 -16.83
C ALA A 217 13.85 -9.76 -17.63
N GLU A 218 13.70 -9.85 -18.96
CA GLU A 218 13.55 -8.67 -19.82
C GLU A 218 12.33 -7.84 -19.40
N PRO A 219 12.45 -6.49 -19.37
CA PRO A 219 11.32 -5.62 -19.08
C PRO A 219 10.10 -5.94 -19.97
N GLY A 220 8.91 -6.03 -19.38
CA GLY A 220 7.64 -6.31 -20.04
C GLY A 220 7.41 -7.75 -20.48
N THR A 221 8.30 -8.71 -20.20
CA THR A 221 8.15 -10.09 -20.68
C THR A 221 7.58 -11.06 -19.64
N LYS A 222 7.75 -10.74 -18.36
CA LYS A 222 7.32 -11.62 -17.26
C LYS A 222 6.80 -10.81 -16.10
N TRP A 223 5.64 -11.19 -15.58
CA TRP A 223 5.17 -10.70 -14.28
C TRP A 223 5.97 -11.37 -13.14
N SER A 224 6.51 -10.54 -12.27
CA SER A 224 7.16 -10.97 -11.04
C SER A 224 7.00 -9.91 -9.97
N TYR A 225 6.41 -10.28 -8.84
CA TYR A 225 6.26 -9.35 -7.72
C TYR A 225 7.61 -8.74 -7.34
N SER A 226 7.67 -7.41 -7.22
CA SER A 226 8.96 -6.71 -7.21
C SER A 226 8.96 -5.45 -6.35
N ILE A 227 10.17 -4.90 -6.15
CA ILE A 227 10.42 -3.59 -5.54
C ILE A 227 10.07 -2.42 -6.49
N GLY A 228 9.34 -2.68 -7.58
CA GLY A 228 9.03 -1.66 -8.59
C GLY A 228 8.36 -0.42 -8.03
N LEU A 229 7.45 -0.57 -7.06
CA LEU A 229 6.75 0.58 -6.45
C LEU A 229 7.65 1.41 -5.52
N ASP A 230 8.70 0.81 -4.94
CA ASP A 230 9.70 1.56 -4.19
C ASP A 230 10.56 2.40 -5.15
N VAL A 231 10.98 1.83 -6.29
CA VAL A 231 11.67 2.57 -7.37
C VAL A 231 10.76 3.66 -7.95
N LEU A 232 9.46 3.38 -8.10
CA LEU A 232 8.49 4.38 -8.55
C LEU A 232 8.40 5.58 -7.61
N GLY A 233 8.57 5.38 -6.30
CA GLY A 233 8.68 6.47 -5.32
C GLY A 233 9.80 7.45 -5.69
N ALA A 234 10.98 6.95 -6.08
CA ALA A 234 12.08 7.80 -6.53
C ALA A 234 11.77 8.52 -7.86
N VAL A 235 11.05 7.87 -8.79
CA VAL A 235 10.58 8.52 -10.03
C VAL A 235 9.60 9.64 -9.70
N ILE A 236 8.67 9.43 -8.76
CA ILE A 236 7.71 10.45 -8.31
C ILE A 236 8.44 11.65 -7.71
N GLU A 237 9.47 11.46 -6.88
CA GLU A 237 10.28 12.57 -6.34
C GLU A 237 10.90 13.41 -7.47
N LYS A 238 11.48 12.76 -8.47
CA LYS A 238 12.11 13.47 -9.61
C LYS A 238 11.09 14.19 -10.47
N ALA A 239 9.98 13.56 -10.77
CA ALA A 239 8.95 14.13 -11.65
C ALA A 239 8.15 15.26 -10.98
N SER A 240 7.93 15.18 -9.67
CA SER A 240 7.19 16.19 -8.90
C SER A 240 8.07 17.33 -8.41
N GLY A 241 9.37 17.09 -8.18
CA GLY A 241 10.27 18.00 -7.48
C GLY A 241 10.02 18.08 -5.96
N MET A 242 9.25 17.15 -5.40
CA MET A 242 8.89 17.06 -3.97
C MET A 242 9.39 15.75 -3.36
N PRO A 243 9.74 15.70 -2.05
CA PRO A 243 9.90 14.45 -1.33
C PRO A 243 8.63 13.57 -1.48
N PHE A 244 8.82 12.26 -1.60
CA PHE A 244 7.72 11.34 -1.91
C PHE A 244 6.59 11.35 -0.87
N ASP A 245 6.94 11.32 0.41
CA ASP A 245 5.99 11.42 1.52
C ASP A 245 5.25 12.77 1.53
N ALA A 246 5.95 13.87 1.29
CA ALA A 246 5.36 15.20 1.18
C ALA A 246 4.40 15.31 -0.01
N TYR A 247 4.75 14.68 -1.16
CA TYR A 247 3.86 14.61 -2.31
C TYR A 247 2.56 13.88 -1.98
N LEU A 248 2.64 12.69 -1.35
CA LEU A 248 1.46 11.93 -0.94
C LEU A 248 0.60 12.72 0.07
N GLN A 249 1.25 13.33 1.07
CA GLN A 249 0.56 14.12 2.08
C GLN A 249 -0.20 15.29 1.47
N THR A 250 0.44 16.04 0.58
CA THR A 250 -0.13 17.27 0.00
C THR A 250 -1.23 16.97 -1.02
N HIS A 251 -1.04 15.94 -1.84
CA HIS A 251 -1.90 15.73 -3.00
C HIS A 251 -2.93 14.59 -2.83
N ILE A 252 -2.77 13.72 -1.83
CA ILE A 252 -3.67 12.61 -1.58
C ILE A 252 -4.23 12.65 -0.15
N PHE A 253 -3.37 12.59 0.87
CA PHE A 253 -3.85 12.39 2.25
C PHE A 253 -4.61 13.60 2.79
N ALA A 254 -4.06 14.80 2.68
CA ALA A 254 -4.71 16.01 3.18
C ALA A 254 -6.03 16.33 2.45
N PRO A 255 -6.09 16.34 1.09
CA PRO A 255 -7.34 16.56 0.37
C PRO A 255 -8.42 15.52 0.67
N LEU A 256 -8.04 14.26 0.82
CA LEU A 256 -8.95 13.17 1.19
C LEU A 256 -9.25 13.10 2.70
N LYS A 257 -8.69 14.01 3.52
CA LYS A 257 -8.82 13.98 4.99
C LYS A 257 -8.41 12.64 5.61
N MET A 258 -7.35 12.02 5.07
CA MET A 258 -6.76 10.77 5.57
C MET A 258 -5.80 11.09 6.72
N THR A 259 -6.35 11.44 7.88
CA THR A 259 -5.62 11.97 9.04
C THR A 259 -4.94 10.91 9.91
N SER A 260 -5.17 9.65 9.59
CA SER A 260 -4.62 8.47 10.27
C SER A 260 -3.78 7.61 9.31
N THR A 261 -2.99 8.27 8.45
CA THR A 261 -2.12 7.64 7.42
C THR A 261 -0.70 8.17 7.53
N TYR A 262 0.27 7.29 7.78
CA TYR A 262 1.61 7.67 8.19
C TYR A 262 2.70 6.76 7.62
N PHE A 263 3.87 7.32 7.28
CA PHE A 263 5.15 6.59 7.22
C PHE A 263 5.81 6.51 8.61
N THR A 264 5.53 7.50 9.47
CA THR A 264 5.97 7.53 10.86
C THR A 264 4.77 7.88 11.73
N VAL A 265 4.34 6.97 12.57
CA VAL A 265 3.19 7.17 13.46
C VAL A 265 3.55 8.17 14.54
N PRO A 266 2.78 9.26 14.73
CA PRO A 266 3.00 10.20 15.83
C PRO A 266 2.88 9.48 17.18
N GLN A 267 3.70 9.90 18.15
CA GLN A 267 3.67 9.31 19.49
C GLN A 267 2.30 9.40 20.18
N THR A 268 1.54 10.45 19.87
CA THR A 268 0.16 10.64 20.34
C THR A 268 -0.79 9.53 19.88
N ASP A 269 -0.50 8.92 18.73
CA ASP A 269 -1.31 7.88 18.08
C ASP A 269 -0.78 6.45 18.34
N ALA A 270 0.36 6.31 19.00
CA ALA A 270 0.99 5.01 19.30
C ALA A 270 0.01 4.04 20.00
N LYS A 271 -0.88 4.56 20.85
CA LYS A 271 -1.92 3.79 21.58
C LYS A 271 -2.96 3.13 20.67
N ARG A 272 -3.08 3.58 19.40
CA ARG A 272 -4.00 3.03 18.38
C ARG A 272 -3.34 1.98 17.49
N LEU A 273 -2.00 1.83 17.58
CA LEU A 273 -1.25 0.93 16.72
C LEU A 273 -1.31 -0.51 17.22
N VAL A 274 -1.74 -1.42 16.35
CA VAL A 274 -1.79 -2.86 16.67
C VAL A 274 -0.41 -3.44 16.91
N THR A 275 -0.33 -4.48 17.74
CA THR A 275 0.88 -5.30 17.86
C THR A 275 1.01 -6.23 16.64
N GLY A 276 2.20 -6.26 16.04
CA GLY A 276 2.55 -7.20 14.98
C GLY A 276 2.96 -8.55 15.57
N TYR A 277 2.45 -9.65 15.00
CA TYR A 277 2.75 -11.01 15.43
C TYR A 277 3.33 -11.84 14.30
N PHE A 278 4.25 -12.75 14.65
CA PHE A 278 4.65 -13.85 13.81
C PHE A 278 4.01 -15.15 14.32
N LEU A 279 3.49 -15.97 13.41
CA LEU A 279 2.85 -17.23 13.78
C LEU A 279 3.88 -18.38 13.66
N PHE A 280 4.25 -18.97 14.79
CA PHE A 280 4.97 -20.23 14.85
C PHE A 280 3.97 -21.37 15.05
N GLY A 281 3.52 -21.97 13.96
CA GLY A 281 2.36 -22.86 13.98
C GLY A 281 1.11 -22.11 14.43
N ALA A 282 0.49 -22.54 15.51
CA ALA A 282 -0.67 -21.90 16.11
C ALA A 282 -0.32 -20.80 17.15
N ASN A 283 0.98 -20.65 17.50
CA ASN A 283 1.39 -19.75 18.57
C ASN A 283 1.76 -18.35 18.01
N PRO A 284 1.01 -17.30 18.34
CA PRO A 284 1.38 -15.93 17.99
C PRO A 284 2.50 -15.41 18.89
N VAL A 285 3.62 -14.99 18.29
CA VAL A 285 4.74 -14.36 18.99
C VAL A 285 4.76 -12.88 18.61
N PRO A 286 4.70 -11.94 19.58
CA PRO A 286 4.78 -10.53 19.27
C PRO A 286 6.19 -10.18 18.75
N VAL A 287 6.25 -9.55 17.59
CA VAL A 287 7.53 -9.13 16.94
C VAL A 287 7.66 -7.61 16.89
N ASP A 288 6.55 -6.89 16.89
CA ASP A 288 6.53 -5.43 16.88
C ASP A 288 5.35 -4.92 17.74
N PRO A 289 5.54 -4.78 19.07
CA PRO A 289 4.51 -4.24 19.96
C PRO A 289 4.15 -2.80 19.58
N GLY A 290 2.85 -2.46 19.55
CA GLY A 290 2.37 -1.14 19.11
C GLY A 290 3.05 0.02 19.86
N ALA A 291 3.19 -0.08 21.18
CA ALA A 291 3.77 0.96 22.02
C ALA A 291 5.27 1.24 21.78
N THR A 292 6.00 0.29 21.22
CA THR A 292 7.45 0.37 20.94
C THR A 292 7.77 0.06 19.49
N SER A 293 6.78 0.20 18.61
CA SER A 293 6.87 -0.17 17.20
C SER A 293 8.00 0.58 16.47
N VAL A 294 8.62 -0.10 15.53
CA VAL A 294 9.57 0.52 14.58
C VAL A 294 8.94 1.67 13.79
N TYR A 295 7.62 1.67 13.62
CA TYR A 295 6.87 2.74 12.94
C TYR A 295 6.70 4.03 13.75
N LEU A 296 7.11 4.06 15.00
CA LEU A 296 7.18 5.29 15.81
C LEU A 296 8.46 6.12 15.51
N SER A 297 9.38 5.57 14.74
CA SER A 297 10.59 6.26 14.28
C SER A 297 10.58 6.39 12.76
N PRO A 298 11.16 7.47 12.20
CA PRO A 298 11.24 7.63 10.75
C PRO A 298 11.94 6.43 10.09
N PRO A 299 11.41 5.88 8.98
CA PRO A 299 12.11 4.86 8.21
C PRO A 299 13.38 5.43 7.56
N SER A 300 14.24 4.57 7.02
CA SER A 300 15.43 5.00 6.26
C SER A 300 15.05 5.91 5.08
N PHE A 301 13.93 5.61 4.45
CA PHE A 301 13.24 6.41 3.44
C PHE A 301 11.77 5.95 3.35
N PRO A 302 10.84 6.75 2.82
CA PRO A 302 9.44 6.34 2.66
C PRO A 302 9.33 5.23 1.60
N TYR A 303 8.97 4.00 2.02
CA TYR A 303 8.85 2.84 1.14
C TYR A 303 7.54 2.88 0.36
N GLY A 304 7.60 3.11 -0.96
CA GLY A 304 6.43 3.13 -1.84
C GLY A 304 5.76 1.77 -2.01
N GLY A 305 6.47 0.69 -1.69
CA GLY A 305 5.96 -0.67 -1.79
C GLY A 305 5.27 -1.20 -0.53
N ALA A 306 5.55 -0.66 0.68
CA ALA A 306 5.07 -1.27 1.92
C ALA A 306 5.14 -0.38 3.18
N GLY A 307 5.40 0.92 3.06
CA GLY A 307 5.80 1.77 4.19
C GLY A 307 4.68 2.35 5.03
N LEU A 308 3.41 2.28 4.61
CA LEU A 308 2.32 2.99 5.28
C LEU A 308 1.74 2.21 6.48
N VAL A 309 1.37 2.99 7.48
CA VAL A 309 0.44 2.62 8.55
C VAL A 309 -0.83 3.44 8.34
N MET A 310 -2.00 2.81 8.41
CA MET A 310 -3.28 3.46 8.13
C MET A 310 -4.39 2.91 9.00
N SER A 311 -5.45 3.72 9.16
CA SER A 311 -6.73 3.22 9.66
C SER A 311 -7.58 2.62 8.53
N ALA A 312 -8.55 1.77 8.90
CA ALA A 312 -9.53 1.26 7.94
C ALA A 312 -10.38 2.40 7.37
N ARG A 313 -10.69 3.41 8.18
CA ARG A 313 -11.44 4.61 7.77
C ARG A 313 -10.71 5.40 6.69
N ASP A 314 -9.40 5.61 6.84
CA ASP A 314 -8.63 6.36 5.83
C ASP A 314 -8.51 5.59 4.52
N TYR A 315 -8.28 4.27 4.61
CA TYR A 315 -8.21 3.45 3.40
C TYR A 315 -9.56 3.38 2.66
N ASP A 316 -10.66 3.36 3.41
CA ASP A 316 -12.01 3.44 2.88
C ASP A 316 -12.26 4.76 2.12
N ARG A 317 -11.77 5.90 2.63
CA ARG A 317 -11.83 7.18 1.91
C ARG A 317 -11.09 7.13 0.58
N PHE A 318 -9.90 6.52 0.57
CA PHE A 318 -9.14 6.30 -0.67
C PHE A 318 -9.91 5.43 -1.67
N LEU A 319 -10.54 4.35 -1.21
CA LEU A 319 -11.34 3.46 -2.06
C LEU A 319 -12.60 4.16 -2.60
N HIS A 320 -13.30 4.94 -1.79
CA HIS A 320 -14.46 5.72 -2.25
C HIS A 320 -14.06 6.78 -3.29
N MET A 321 -12.95 7.45 -3.11
CA MET A 321 -12.42 8.37 -4.12
C MET A 321 -12.20 7.65 -5.46
N LEU A 322 -11.60 6.46 -5.44
CA LEU A 322 -11.43 5.64 -6.67
C LEU A 322 -12.77 5.20 -7.27
N GLN A 323 -13.70 4.72 -6.44
CA GLN A 323 -15.05 4.31 -6.86
C GLN A 323 -15.81 5.46 -7.55
N ASN A 324 -15.63 6.68 -7.07
CA ASN A 324 -16.29 7.87 -7.57
C ASN A 324 -15.50 8.56 -8.71
N GLY A 325 -14.65 7.82 -9.41
CA GLY A 325 -13.91 8.33 -10.57
C GLY A 325 -12.95 9.49 -10.21
N GLY A 326 -12.27 9.37 -9.06
CA GLY A 326 -11.23 10.29 -8.63
C GLY A 326 -11.71 11.47 -7.78
N GLU A 327 -12.93 11.41 -7.21
CA GLU A 327 -13.50 12.50 -6.39
C GLU A 327 -14.07 11.98 -5.07
N LEU A 328 -13.90 12.74 -3.99
CA LEU A 328 -14.53 12.47 -2.70
C LEU A 328 -14.84 13.80 -1.98
N ASP A 329 -16.05 13.90 -1.38
CA ASP A 329 -16.51 15.09 -0.63
C ASP A 329 -16.37 16.40 -1.43
N GLY A 330 -16.60 16.37 -2.76
CA GLY A 330 -16.44 17.51 -3.65
C GLY A 330 -14.99 17.87 -3.99
N VAL A 331 -14.01 17.07 -3.53
CA VAL A 331 -12.58 17.26 -3.83
C VAL A 331 -12.16 16.25 -4.90
N ARG A 332 -11.77 16.76 -6.06
CA ARG A 332 -11.23 15.94 -7.15
C ARG A 332 -9.73 15.79 -7.03
N ILE A 333 -9.28 14.54 -6.95
CA ILE A 333 -7.85 14.17 -6.89
C ILE A 333 -7.32 13.85 -8.29
N MET A 334 -8.11 13.18 -9.11
CA MET A 334 -7.78 12.77 -10.48
C MET A 334 -9.05 12.70 -11.33
N LYS A 335 -8.93 12.81 -12.66
CA LYS A 335 -10.05 12.63 -13.62
C LYS A 335 -10.17 11.20 -14.10
#